data_82ae1e82e6c4cbc2685dce5150fa6439
#
_entry.id   82ae1e82e6c4cbc2685dce5150fa6439
#
_cell.length_a   1.000
_cell.length_b   1.000
_cell.length_c   1.000
_cell.angle_alpha   90.00
_cell.angle_beta   90.00
_cell.angle_gamma   90.00
#
_symmetry.space_group_name_H-M   'P 1'
#
loop_
_entity.id
_entity.type
_entity.pdbx_description
1 polymer ?
#
loop_
_entity_poly.entity_id
_entity_poly.type
_entity_poly.pdbx_seq_one_letter_code
_entity_poly.pdbx_strand_id
1 'polypeptide(L)'
;MKKINIGIFLSLMLVLGICSSCKEQKPNTKLLLNEVLIDNESNYQDDYGMHSAWIEIFNRSFGSADLAGCYLKFSSQPGDTVSYFIPKGDVLTLVKPRQHSLFWADGEPNRGTFHTNFKLDTLNANWIGLYDSGKKLIDQIVVPAGVLKANQSYARVSDAADQWEVKGGSADKYVTPSTNNKTIAGNAKMEKFEQHDSIGIGMSISAMSVVFCGLILLYVSFKIVGKVSVNLSKRNAMKAKGITDKQEAKEKELGQAPGEVFAAIAMAMHEFQSDVHDVEDTVLTITRVKRSYSPWSSKIYTLRETPHKK
;
A
#
# COMPACT_ATOMS: atom_id res chain seq x y z
N MET A 1 -24.51 31.73 -28.28
CA MET A 1 -24.41 30.86 -27.09
C MET A 1 -23.99 29.49 -27.56
N LYS A 2 -22.74 29.03 -27.19
CA LYS A 2 -22.21 27.71 -27.58
C LYS A 2 -22.95 26.63 -26.77
N LYS A 3 -23.66 25.74 -27.44
CA LYS A 3 -24.22 24.53 -26.80
C LYS A 3 -23.05 23.65 -26.35
N ILE A 4 -22.75 23.68 -25.07
CA ILE A 4 -21.82 22.74 -24.43
C ILE A 4 -22.47 21.37 -24.53
N ASN A 5 -21.79 20.40 -25.18
CA ASN A 5 -22.30 19.04 -25.33
C ASN A 5 -22.46 18.42 -23.94
N ILE A 6 -23.70 18.19 -23.54
CA ILE A 6 -24.08 17.55 -22.27
C ILE A 6 -23.29 16.24 -22.01
N GLY A 7 -22.94 15.54 -23.08
CA GLY A 7 -22.10 14.30 -22.95
C GLY A 7 -20.68 14.54 -22.45
N ILE A 8 -20.07 15.68 -22.82
CA ILE A 8 -18.71 16.02 -22.32
C ILE A 8 -18.79 16.45 -20.85
N PHE A 9 -19.87 17.16 -20.49
CA PHE A 9 -20.09 17.57 -19.10
C PHE A 9 -20.38 16.37 -18.17
N LEU A 10 -21.16 15.39 -18.65
CA LEU A 10 -21.44 14.16 -17.90
C LEU A 10 -20.20 13.28 -17.74
N SER A 11 -19.36 13.17 -18.77
CA SER A 11 -18.09 12.45 -18.72
C SER A 11 -17.10 13.11 -17.76
N LEU A 12 -17.02 14.43 -17.73
CA LEU A 12 -16.15 15.18 -16.82
C LEU A 12 -16.64 15.08 -15.36
N MET A 13 -17.96 15.06 -15.13
CA MET A 13 -18.55 14.84 -13.80
C MET A 13 -18.30 13.41 -13.28
N LEU A 14 -18.32 12.41 -14.16
CA LEU A 14 -18.02 11.02 -13.78
C LEU A 14 -16.56 10.86 -13.37
N VAL A 15 -15.63 11.50 -14.07
CA VAL A 15 -14.19 11.47 -13.74
C VAL A 15 -13.90 12.24 -12.44
N LEU A 16 -14.57 13.37 -12.20
CA LEU A 16 -14.46 14.14 -10.96
C LEU A 16 -15.05 13.42 -9.75
N GLY A 17 -16.10 12.61 -9.93
CA GLY A 17 -16.72 11.81 -8.86
C GLY A 17 -15.81 10.67 -8.32
N ILE A 18 -14.89 10.18 -9.12
CA ILE A 18 -13.96 9.12 -8.72
C ILE A 18 -12.80 9.66 -7.83
N CYS A 19 -12.49 10.95 -7.93
CA CYS A 19 -11.42 11.59 -7.16
C CYS A 19 -11.84 12.05 -5.75
N SER A 20 -13.13 12.01 -5.38
CA SER A 20 -13.64 12.53 -4.09
C SER A 20 -13.60 11.54 -2.93
N SER A 21 -12.94 10.40 -3.06
CA SER A 21 -12.84 9.41 -1.97
C SER A 21 -11.58 9.58 -1.10
N CYS A 22 -11.11 10.81 -0.89
CA CYS A 22 -10.16 11.07 0.20
C CYS A 22 -10.95 11.27 1.50
N LYS A 23 -11.09 10.21 2.30
CA LYS A 23 -11.47 10.34 3.72
C LYS A 23 -10.39 11.19 4.39
N GLU A 24 -10.82 12.22 5.10
CA GLU A 24 -9.99 13.02 6.00
C GLU A 24 -9.23 12.08 6.93
N GLN A 25 -7.93 11.97 6.71
CA GLN A 25 -7.05 11.17 7.55
C GLN A 25 -6.84 11.95 8.84
N LYS A 26 -7.32 11.40 9.97
CA LYS A 26 -6.99 11.89 11.33
C LYS A 26 -5.50 12.21 11.42
N PRO A 27 -5.08 13.21 12.21
CA PRO A 27 -3.67 13.62 12.30
C PRO A 27 -2.80 12.40 12.54
N ASN A 28 -1.83 12.22 11.68
CA ASN A 28 -1.04 11.01 11.54
C ASN A 28 0.00 10.93 12.67
N THR A 29 -0.47 10.59 13.87
CA THR A 29 0.45 10.18 14.94
C THR A 29 1.04 8.83 14.51
N LYS A 30 2.33 8.83 14.23
CA LYS A 30 3.05 7.63 13.75
C LYS A 30 3.13 6.55 14.83
N LEU A 31 3.24 6.97 16.08
CA LEU A 31 3.44 6.14 17.26
C LEU A 31 2.16 6.07 18.09
N LEU A 32 1.84 4.90 18.62
CA LEU A 32 0.69 4.65 19.48
C LEU A 32 1.06 3.70 20.61
N LEU A 33 0.41 3.87 21.76
CA LEU A 33 0.40 2.84 22.80
C LEU A 33 -0.45 1.66 22.31
N ASN A 34 0.08 0.45 22.39
CA ASN A 34 -0.53 -0.73 21.77
C ASN A 34 -0.98 -1.79 22.78
N GLU A 35 -0.15 -2.07 23.77
CA GLU A 35 -0.43 -3.05 24.81
C GLU A 35 0.29 -2.67 26.10
N VAL A 36 -0.30 -2.97 27.25
CA VAL A 36 0.27 -2.73 28.59
C VAL A 36 0.02 -3.94 29.48
N LEU A 37 1.06 -4.45 30.09
CA LEU A 37 0.98 -5.49 31.11
C LEU A 37 1.49 -4.93 32.44
N ILE A 38 0.65 -4.98 33.48
CA ILE A 38 0.95 -4.36 34.77
C ILE A 38 1.57 -5.36 35.73
N ASP A 39 0.97 -6.54 35.86
CA ASP A 39 1.40 -7.59 36.80
C ASP A 39 1.98 -8.76 36.00
N ASN A 40 3.31 -8.82 35.95
CA ASN A 40 4.05 -9.81 35.18
C ASN A 40 4.73 -10.80 36.14
N GLU A 41 4.13 -11.95 36.35
CA GLU A 41 4.70 -13.01 37.19
C GLU A 41 5.48 -14.04 36.35
N SER A 42 5.02 -14.37 35.16
CA SER A 42 5.57 -15.49 34.35
C SER A 42 5.51 -15.25 32.85
N ASN A 43 5.22 -14.02 32.41
CA ASN A 43 5.15 -13.67 31.01
C ASN A 43 6.56 -13.33 30.46
N TYR A 44 6.65 -12.35 29.59
CA TYR A 44 7.88 -11.93 28.92
C TYR A 44 8.91 -11.36 29.89
N GLN A 45 10.18 -11.74 29.74
CA GLN A 45 11.31 -11.30 30.57
C GLN A 45 12.13 -10.23 29.87
N ASP A 46 12.72 -9.33 30.64
CA ASP A 46 13.73 -8.41 30.15
C ASP A 46 15.10 -9.10 29.91
N ASP A 47 16.06 -8.35 29.41
CA ASP A 47 17.42 -8.85 29.14
C ASP A 47 18.18 -9.28 30.39
N TYR A 48 17.68 -8.93 31.59
CA TYR A 48 18.20 -9.34 32.88
C TYR A 48 17.48 -10.57 33.47
N GLY A 49 16.50 -11.12 32.73
CA GLY A 49 15.70 -12.25 33.16
C GLY A 49 14.64 -11.93 34.22
N MET A 50 14.30 -10.63 34.35
CA MET A 50 13.28 -10.17 35.29
C MET A 50 11.91 -10.07 34.62
N HIS A 51 10.87 -10.45 35.37
CA HIS A 51 9.48 -10.25 35.00
C HIS A 51 9.01 -8.88 35.52
N SER A 52 9.16 -7.87 34.68
CA SER A 52 8.73 -6.50 35.00
C SER A 52 7.48 -6.12 34.23
N ALA A 53 6.69 -5.18 34.77
CA ALA A 53 5.60 -4.57 34.01
C ALA A 53 6.15 -3.91 32.74
N TRP A 54 5.36 -3.88 31.67
CA TRP A 54 5.83 -3.29 30.42
C TRP A 54 4.72 -2.56 29.66
N ILE A 55 5.18 -1.64 28.80
CA ILE A 55 4.37 -0.81 27.94
C ILE A 55 4.88 -0.97 26.51
N GLU A 56 3.99 -1.31 25.60
CA GLU A 56 4.34 -1.48 24.18
C GLU A 56 3.89 -0.27 23.37
N ILE A 57 4.78 0.21 22.52
CA ILE A 57 4.55 1.28 21.55
C ILE A 57 4.65 0.69 20.14
N PHE A 58 3.66 0.98 19.31
CA PHE A 58 3.57 0.53 17.94
C PHE A 58 3.77 1.67 16.93
N ASN A 59 4.59 1.44 15.91
CA ASN A 59 4.68 2.35 14.78
C ASN A 59 3.67 1.96 13.69
N ARG A 60 2.54 2.68 13.65
CA ARG A 60 1.48 2.44 12.64
C ARG A 60 1.82 2.91 11.22
N SER A 61 2.89 3.67 11.05
CA SER A 61 3.26 4.28 9.77
C SER A 61 4.02 3.30 8.86
N PHE A 62 4.13 3.64 7.58
CA PHE A 62 4.96 2.92 6.60
C PHE A 62 6.41 3.43 6.55
N GLY A 63 6.75 4.43 7.36
CA GLY A 63 8.11 4.93 7.55
C GLY A 63 8.60 4.64 8.96
N SER A 64 9.91 4.71 9.19
CA SER A 64 10.47 4.62 10.54
C SER A 64 10.05 5.83 11.38
N ALA A 65 9.84 5.61 12.67
CA ALA A 65 9.51 6.64 13.65
C ALA A 65 10.49 6.56 14.80
N ASP A 66 11.03 7.71 15.22
CA ASP A 66 12.01 7.78 16.28
C ASP A 66 11.34 8.13 17.61
N LEU A 67 11.60 7.31 18.63
CA LEU A 67 11.19 7.53 20.01
C LEU A 67 12.17 8.40 20.79
N ALA A 68 13.37 8.62 20.24
CA ALA A 68 14.41 9.44 20.89
C ALA A 68 13.90 10.86 21.17
N GLY A 69 14.01 11.29 22.43
CA GLY A 69 13.54 12.58 22.86
C GLY A 69 12.04 12.69 23.13
N CYS A 70 11.28 11.62 22.95
CA CYS A 70 9.88 11.53 23.39
C CYS A 70 9.81 11.33 24.92
N TYR A 71 8.60 11.51 25.47
CA TYR A 71 8.35 11.31 26.89
C TYR A 71 7.27 10.28 27.09
N LEU A 72 7.51 9.31 27.97
CA LEU A 72 6.50 8.45 28.58
C LEU A 72 6.14 9.05 29.93
N LYS A 73 4.86 9.34 30.13
CA LYS A 73 4.33 9.83 31.40
C LYS A 73 3.40 8.82 32.02
N PHE A 74 3.47 8.72 33.33
CA PHE A 74 2.67 7.81 34.11
C PHE A 74 2.05 8.56 35.33
N SER A 75 0.83 8.18 35.66
CA SER A 75 0.17 8.63 36.88
C SER A 75 -0.80 7.55 37.36
N SER A 76 -0.75 7.22 38.64
CA SER A 76 -1.74 6.35 39.31
C SER A 76 -2.71 7.15 40.20
N GLN A 77 -2.34 8.38 40.55
CA GLN A 77 -3.15 9.25 41.39
C GLN A 77 -3.20 10.68 40.81
N PRO A 78 -4.32 11.42 40.99
CA PRO A 78 -4.39 12.80 40.53
C PRO A 78 -3.29 13.68 41.17
N GLY A 79 -2.49 14.31 40.32
CA GLY A 79 -1.41 15.22 40.72
C GLY A 79 -0.03 14.58 40.85
N ASP A 80 0.09 13.24 40.82
CA ASP A 80 1.37 12.54 40.85
C ASP A 80 1.73 11.99 39.46
N THR A 81 2.31 12.85 38.64
CA THR A 81 2.72 12.47 37.29
C THR A 81 4.24 12.33 37.20
N VAL A 82 4.70 11.11 36.99
CA VAL A 82 6.09 10.81 36.70
C VAL A 82 6.34 10.89 35.19
N SER A 83 7.47 11.46 34.80
CA SER A 83 7.85 11.62 33.40
C SER A 83 9.18 10.95 33.13
N TYR A 84 9.20 10.04 32.20
CA TYR A 84 10.40 9.41 31.68
C TYR A 84 10.77 10.02 30.34
N PHE A 85 11.97 10.59 30.23
CA PHE A 85 12.53 11.09 28.98
C PHE A 85 13.30 9.96 28.29
N ILE A 86 12.92 9.63 27.05
CA ILE A 86 13.60 8.59 26.25
C ILE A 86 14.92 9.18 25.74
N PRO A 87 16.07 8.62 26.17
CA PRO A 87 17.38 9.15 25.79
C PRO A 87 17.61 9.16 24.29
N LYS A 88 18.41 10.15 23.84
CA LYS A 88 18.87 10.24 22.47
C LYS A 88 20.19 9.49 22.32
N GLY A 89 20.38 8.87 21.17
CA GLY A 89 21.65 8.21 20.83
C GLY A 89 21.59 6.68 20.81
N ASP A 90 20.50 6.09 21.27
CA ASP A 90 20.26 4.65 21.10
C ASP A 90 19.58 4.39 19.74
N VAL A 91 20.22 3.57 18.92
CA VAL A 91 19.72 3.23 17.57
C VAL A 91 18.42 2.41 17.61
N LEU A 92 18.14 1.73 18.72
CA LEU A 92 16.95 0.91 18.90
C LEU A 92 15.69 1.77 19.14
N THR A 93 15.84 3.06 19.45
CA THR A 93 14.70 3.98 19.52
C THR A 93 14.07 4.26 18.17
N LEU A 94 14.76 3.96 17.05
CA LEU A 94 14.23 4.05 15.71
C LEU A 94 13.35 2.83 15.39
N VAL A 95 12.06 2.96 15.64
CA VAL A 95 11.08 1.90 15.39
C VAL A 95 10.78 1.80 13.90
N LYS A 96 11.07 0.65 13.29
CA LYS A 96 10.82 0.40 11.87
C LYS A 96 9.32 0.43 11.54
N PRO A 97 8.93 0.52 10.26
CA PRO A 97 7.53 0.49 9.85
C PRO A 97 6.81 -0.76 10.37
N ARG A 98 5.65 -0.58 10.98
CA ARG A 98 4.79 -1.67 11.48
C ARG A 98 5.48 -2.57 12.51
N GLN A 99 6.45 -2.03 13.26
CA GLN A 99 7.14 -2.71 14.34
C GLN A 99 6.77 -2.13 15.70
N HIS A 100 7.10 -2.88 16.73
CA HIS A 100 6.81 -2.59 18.13
C HIS A 100 8.10 -2.24 18.87
N SER A 101 7.97 -1.46 19.94
CA SER A 101 9.04 -1.19 20.90
C SER A 101 8.47 -1.33 22.30
N LEU A 102 9.14 -2.08 23.14
CA LEU A 102 8.71 -2.40 24.48
C LEU A 102 9.52 -1.61 25.52
N PHE A 103 8.85 -1.05 26.50
CA PHE A 103 9.43 -0.34 27.62
C PHE A 103 9.08 -1.03 28.92
N TRP A 104 10.10 -1.33 29.72
CA TRP A 104 9.96 -1.95 31.03
C TRP A 104 9.68 -0.90 32.11
N ALA A 105 8.57 -1.03 32.79
CA ALA A 105 8.19 -0.13 33.86
C ALA A 105 8.65 -0.71 35.23
N ASP A 106 9.97 -0.81 35.37
CA ASP A 106 10.64 -1.43 36.53
C ASP A 106 11.23 -0.41 37.54
N GLY A 107 11.22 0.87 37.18
CA GLY A 107 11.81 1.93 38.00
C GLY A 107 13.35 1.96 38.00
N GLU A 108 13.98 1.27 37.07
CA GLU A 108 15.45 1.09 37.02
C GLU A 108 16.05 1.65 35.71
N PRO A 109 16.01 2.97 35.46
CA PRO A 109 16.47 3.56 34.21
C PRO A 109 17.96 3.36 33.93
N ASN A 110 18.74 2.95 34.94
CA ASN A 110 20.17 2.64 34.79
C ASN A 110 20.43 1.36 33.99
N ARG A 111 19.42 0.51 33.82
CA ARG A 111 19.52 -0.73 33.05
C ARG A 111 19.51 -0.50 31.54
N GLY A 112 19.03 0.64 31.07
CA GLY A 112 19.05 0.98 29.65
C GLY A 112 17.91 1.89 29.21
N THR A 113 17.95 2.25 27.94
CA THR A 113 16.98 3.19 27.33
C THR A 113 15.53 2.74 27.43
N PHE A 114 15.29 1.43 27.51
CA PHE A 114 13.94 0.85 27.53
C PHE A 114 13.46 0.53 28.96
N HIS A 115 14.19 0.91 29.99
CA HIS A 115 13.80 0.81 31.40
C HIS A 115 13.38 2.16 31.93
N THR A 116 12.12 2.27 32.36
CA THR A 116 11.59 3.56 32.82
C THR A 116 11.93 3.85 34.27
N ASN A 117 11.78 5.10 34.68
CA ASN A 117 12.01 5.57 36.06
C ASN A 117 10.78 5.43 36.96
N PHE A 118 9.76 4.70 36.54
CA PHE A 118 8.52 4.47 37.26
C PHE A 118 8.09 3.01 37.19
N LYS A 119 7.23 2.61 38.11
CA LYS A 119 6.55 1.32 38.14
C LYS A 119 5.06 1.52 37.96
N LEU A 120 4.41 0.59 37.26
CA LEU A 120 2.95 0.59 37.13
C LEU A 120 2.32 0.10 38.45
N ASP A 121 1.17 0.67 38.78
CA ASP A 121 0.44 0.35 40.00
C ASP A 121 -0.53 -0.81 39.76
N THR A 122 -0.42 -1.87 40.56
CA THR A 122 -1.29 -3.05 40.46
C THR A 122 -2.66 -2.84 41.11
N LEU A 123 -2.78 -1.86 42.01
CA LEU A 123 -3.98 -1.64 42.78
C LEU A 123 -4.87 -0.53 42.21
N ASN A 124 -4.28 0.50 41.66
CA ASN A 124 -4.96 1.67 41.16
C ASN A 124 -5.05 1.72 39.63
N ALA A 125 -5.86 2.62 39.12
CA ALA A 125 -5.91 2.90 37.70
C ALA A 125 -4.60 3.51 37.24
N ASN A 126 -4.10 3.10 36.07
CA ASN A 126 -2.88 3.61 35.50
C ASN A 126 -3.20 4.48 34.29
N TRP A 127 -2.87 5.75 34.39
CA TRP A 127 -2.84 6.63 33.23
C TRP A 127 -1.43 6.64 32.62
N ILE A 128 -1.34 6.38 31.33
CA ILE A 128 -0.07 6.38 30.59
C ILE A 128 -0.23 7.28 29.38
N GLY A 129 0.69 8.21 29.19
CA GLY A 129 0.70 9.13 28.07
C GLY A 129 2.04 9.14 27.34
N LEU A 130 1.98 9.05 26.03
CA LEU A 130 3.13 9.20 25.12
C LEU A 130 3.12 10.63 24.56
N TYR A 131 4.23 11.32 24.68
CA TYR A 131 4.42 12.70 24.24
C TYR A 131 5.62 12.79 23.30
N ASP A 132 5.54 13.68 22.33
CA ASP A 132 6.67 13.99 21.46
C ASP A 132 7.76 14.84 22.17
N SER A 133 8.87 15.07 21.49
CA SER A 133 9.97 15.93 21.99
C SER A 133 9.55 17.38 22.26
N GLY A 134 8.49 17.85 21.64
CA GLY A 134 7.85 19.16 21.88
C GLY A 134 6.84 19.14 23.03
N LYS A 135 6.74 18.04 23.78
CA LYS A 135 5.78 17.84 24.89
C LYS A 135 4.31 17.87 24.42
N LYS A 136 4.04 17.63 23.15
CA LYS A 136 2.69 17.48 22.62
C LYS A 136 2.25 16.01 22.79
N LEU A 137 1.02 15.81 23.27
CA LEU A 137 0.44 14.48 23.42
C LEU A 137 0.31 13.79 22.06
N ILE A 138 0.88 12.59 21.96
CA ILE A 138 0.76 11.70 20.82
C ILE A 138 -0.41 10.73 21.01
N ASP A 139 -0.39 9.99 22.14
CA ASP A 139 -1.41 9.01 22.49
C ASP A 139 -1.47 8.84 24.03
N GLN A 140 -2.60 8.37 24.52
CA GLN A 140 -2.77 8.10 25.93
C GLN A 140 -3.76 6.97 26.17
N ILE A 141 -3.61 6.32 27.31
CA ILE A 141 -4.50 5.28 27.78
C ILE A 141 -4.71 5.36 29.29
N VAL A 142 -5.88 4.94 29.71
CA VAL A 142 -6.18 4.66 31.13
C VAL A 142 -6.48 3.18 31.25
N VAL A 143 -5.67 2.46 32.01
CA VAL A 143 -5.95 1.08 32.40
C VAL A 143 -6.73 1.13 33.70
N PRO A 144 -8.00 0.69 33.72
CA PRO A 144 -8.83 0.77 34.94
C PRO A 144 -8.31 -0.16 36.04
N ALA A 145 -8.49 0.23 37.30
CA ALA A 145 -8.12 -0.62 38.43
C ALA A 145 -8.93 -1.93 38.46
N GLY A 146 -8.29 -3.04 38.82
CA GLY A 146 -8.92 -4.33 39.02
C GLY A 146 -9.43 -5.04 37.77
N VAL A 147 -9.18 -4.53 36.58
CA VAL A 147 -9.56 -5.15 35.30
C VAL A 147 -8.61 -6.28 34.92
N LEU A 148 -7.33 -6.13 35.24
CA LEU A 148 -6.28 -7.09 34.90
C LEU A 148 -5.96 -7.99 36.11
N LYS A 149 -5.76 -9.27 35.83
CA LYS A 149 -5.15 -10.25 36.74
C LYS A 149 -3.68 -10.40 36.39
N ALA A 150 -2.94 -11.09 37.25
CA ALA A 150 -1.54 -11.43 36.97
C ALA A 150 -1.39 -12.08 35.58
N ASN A 151 -0.36 -11.70 34.84
CA ASN A 151 -0.05 -12.13 33.48
C ASN A 151 -1.14 -11.78 32.42
N GLN A 152 -2.01 -10.82 32.71
CA GLN A 152 -2.96 -10.27 31.75
C GLN A 152 -2.53 -8.88 31.30
N SER A 153 -2.72 -8.61 30.01
CA SER A 153 -2.47 -7.29 29.43
C SER A 153 -3.74 -6.58 29.01
N TYR A 154 -3.68 -5.27 28.95
CA TYR A 154 -4.66 -4.41 28.35
C TYR A 154 -4.14 -3.96 26.99
N ALA A 155 -4.75 -4.45 25.92
CA ALA A 155 -4.23 -4.32 24.58
C ALA A 155 -5.29 -3.82 23.60
N ARG A 156 -4.84 -3.18 22.51
CA ARG A 156 -5.74 -2.90 21.39
C ARG A 156 -6.18 -4.23 20.75
N VAL A 157 -7.43 -4.31 20.29
CA VAL A 157 -7.99 -5.52 19.64
C VAL A 157 -7.15 -5.96 18.44
N SER A 158 -6.58 -5.02 17.74
CA SER A 158 -5.54 -5.21 16.71
C SER A 158 -4.65 -3.98 16.69
N ASP A 159 -3.46 -4.10 16.11
CA ASP A 159 -2.52 -2.97 16.04
C ASP A 159 -3.18 -1.72 15.47
N ALA A 160 -3.05 -0.62 16.23
CA ALA A 160 -3.65 0.67 15.93
C ALA A 160 -5.20 0.71 15.88
N ALA A 161 -5.91 -0.29 16.39
CA ALA A 161 -7.34 -0.22 16.59
C ALA A 161 -7.69 0.78 17.71
N ASP A 162 -8.87 1.42 17.63
CA ASP A 162 -9.31 2.34 18.68
C ASP A 162 -9.87 1.60 19.91
N GLN A 163 -10.25 0.33 19.76
CA GLN A 163 -10.85 -0.50 20.82
C GLN A 163 -9.77 -1.26 21.58
N TRP A 164 -10.00 -1.39 22.89
CA TRP A 164 -9.12 -2.09 23.82
C TRP A 164 -9.82 -3.30 24.43
N GLU A 165 -9.05 -4.34 24.72
CA GLU A 165 -9.52 -5.57 25.34
C GLU A 165 -8.49 -6.13 26.32
N VAL A 166 -8.94 -7.02 27.20
CA VAL A 166 -8.08 -7.77 28.09
C VAL A 166 -7.59 -9.04 27.36
N LYS A 167 -6.28 -9.27 27.37
CA LYS A 167 -5.63 -10.46 26.85
C LYS A 167 -4.97 -11.29 27.96
N GLY A 168 -4.70 -12.57 27.70
CA GLY A 168 -4.05 -13.45 28.69
C GLY A 168 -5.04 -14.11 29.64
N GLY A 169 -6.15 -14.58 29.19
CA GLY A 169 -7.15 -15.29 30.06
C GLY A 169 -7.89 -16.39 29.33
N SER A 170 -7.71 -16.50 28.03
CA SER A 170 -8.32 -17.53 27.19
C SER A 170 -7.37 -18.00 26.12
N ALA A 171 -7.62 -19.20 25.59
CA ALA A 171 -6.78 -19.81 24.56
C ALA A 171 -6.73 -19.03 23.24
N ASP A 172 -7.66 -18.10 23.01
CA ASP A 172 -7.75 -17.34 21.77
C ASP A 172 -7.18 -15.90 21.89
N LYS A 173 -6.85 -15.47 23.13
CA LYS A 173 -6.38 -14.11 23.41
C LYS A 173 -5.09 -14.17 24.21
N TYR A 174 -4.00 -14.24 23.48
CA TYR A 174 -2.67 -14.22 24.07
C TYR A 174 -2.19 -12.80 24.34
N VAL A 175 -1.36 -12.66 25.37
CA VAL A 175 -0.50 -11.49 25.54
C VAL A 175 0.55 -11.51 24.44
N THR A 176 0.75 -10.39 23.76
CA THR A 176 1.49 -10.33 22.49
C THR A 176 2.69 -9.36 22.52
N PRO A 177 3.66 -9.50 23.45
CA PRO A 177 4.79 -8.61 23.55
C PRO A 177 5.64 -8.63 22.26
N SER A 178 5.91 -7.47 21.73
CA SER A 178 6.71 -7.25 20.51
C SER A 178 6.18 -7.94 19.25
N THR A 179 4.90 -8.32 19.25
CA THR A 179 4.24 -8.94 18.10
C THR A 179 2.87 -8.31 17.83
N ASN A 180 2.28 -8.63 16.69
CA ASN A 180 0.98 -8.10 16.33
C ASN A 180 -0.09 -8.53 17.32
N ASN A 181 -0.91 -7.60 17.78
CA ASN A 181 -2.02 -7.85 18.71
C ASN A 181 -3.03 -8.87 18.21
N LYS A 182 -3.16 -8.99 16.92
CA LYS A 182 -3.97 -10.03 16.28
C LYS A 182 -3.15 -10.72 15.22
N THR A 183 -2.72 -11.94 15.51
CA THR A 183 -2.16 -12.84 14.51
C THR A 183 -3.30 -13.37 13.66
N ILE A 184 -3.45 -12.84 12.46
CA ILE A 184 -4.40 -13.34 11.49
C ILE A 184 -3.65 -14.39 10.67
N ALA A 185 -3.89 -15.67 10.95
CA ALA A 185 -3.38 -16.78 10.15
C ALA A 185 -3.97 -16.81 8.72
N GLY A 186 -5.06 -16.08 8.50
CA GLY A 186 -5.74 -15.93 7.23
C GLY A 186 -5.92 -14.48 6.81
N ASN A 187 -6.08 -14.26 5.53
CA ASN A 187 -6.44 -12.95 5.00
C ASN A 187 -7.95 -12.74 5.17
N ALA A 188 -8.38 -11.90 6.10
CA ALA A 188 -9.79 -11.61 6.36
C ALA A 188 -10.55 -11.12 5.11
N LYS A 189 -9.86 -10.61 4.09
CA LYS A 189 -10.46 -10.32 2.78
C LYS A 189 -10.69 -11.59 1.97
N MET A 190 -9.80 -12.57 2.06
CA MET A 190 -9.98 -13.87 1.41
C MET A 190 -11.15 -14.65 2.04
N GLU A 191 -11.23 -14.68 3.36
CA GLU A 191 -12.34 -15.34 4.07
C GLU A 191 -13.71 -14.73 3.71
N LYS A 192 -13.79 -13.40 3.68
CA LYS A 192 -15.00 -12.70 3.20
C LYS A 192 -15.29 -12.98 1.74
N PHE A 193 -14.25 -13.12 0.93
CA PHE A 193 -14.39 -13.43 -0.49
C PHE A 193 -14.88 -14.85 -0.69
N GLU A 194 -14.33 -15.82 0.03
CA GLU A 194 -14.72 -17.21 0.01
C GLU A 194 -16.17 -17.42 0.46
N GLN A 195 -16.62 -16.66 1.47
CA GLN A 195 -18.01 -16.68 1.92
C GLN A 195 -19.00 -16.12 0.89
N HIS A 196 -18.61 -15.15 0.05
CA HIS A 196 -19.50 -14.48 -0.90
C HIS A 196 -19.35 -14.99 -2.33
N ASP A 197 -18.21 -15.55 -2.69
CA ASP A 197 -17.90 -16.03 -4.04
C ASP A 197 -16.95 -17.23 -4.01
N SER A 198 -17.43 -18.31 -3.41
CA SER A 198 -16.64 -19.56 -3.24
C SER A 198 -16.18 -20.20 -4.55
N ILE A 199 -16.84 -19.89 -5.67
CA ILE A 199 -16.55 -20.44 -7.00
C ILE A 199 -15.78 -19.42 -7.87
N GLY A 200 -15.66 -18.15 -7.45
CA GLY A 200 -14.98 -17.11 -8.20
C GLY A 200 -15.77 -16.53 -9.39
N ILE A 201 -17.06 -16.84 -9.50
CA ILE A 201 -17.91 -16.35 -10.59
C ILE A 201 -18.07 -14.82 -10.53
N GLY A 202 -18.31 -14.28 -9.34
CA GLY A 202 -18.44 -12.84 -9.13
C GLY A 202 -17.17 -12.07 -9.53
N MET A 203 -16.01 -12.62 -9.20
CA MET A 203 -14.71 -12.08 -9.61
C MET A 203 -14.53 -12.12 -11.13
N SER A 204 -14.91 -13.22 -11.74
CA SER A 204 -14.81 -13.38 -13.20
C SER A 204 -15.73 -12.40 -13.94
N ILE A 205 -16.99 -12.26 -13.50
CA ILE A 205 -17.94 -11.30 -14.07
C ILE A 205 -17.45 -9.85 -13.87
N SER A 206 -16.95 -9.51 -12.70
CA SER A 206 -16.44 -8.16 -12.45
C SER A 206 -15.21 -7.83 -13.31
N ALA A 207 -14.28 -8.76 -13.45
CA ALA A 207 -13.12 -8.60 -14.31
C ALA A 207 -13.51 -8.43 -15.78
N MET A 208 -14.42 -9.28 -16.29
CA MET A 208 -14.97 -9.15 -17.64
C MET A 208 -15.69 -7.82 -17.85
N SER A 209 -16.48 -7.39 -16.87
CA SER A 209 -17.23 -6.13 -16.95
C SER A 209 -16.30 -4.92 -17.07
N VAL A 210 -15.19 -4.91 -16.33
CA VAL A 210 -14.17 -3.84 -16.43
C VAL A 210 -13.56 -3.78 -17.83
N VAL A 211 -13.23 -4.93 -18.41
CA VAL A 211 -12.68 -5.01 -19.78
C VAL A 211 -13.70 -4.52 -20.81
N PHE A 212 -14.94 -4.99 -20.73
CA PHE A 212 -16.00 -4.53 -21.64
C PHE A 212 -16.29 -3.04 -21.50
N CYS A 213 -16.32 -2.51 -20.29
CA CYS A 213 -16.44 -1.04 -20.08
C CYS A 213 -15.29 -0.29 -20.74
N GLY A 214 -14.06 -0.78 -20.63
CA GLY A 214 -12.90 -0.21 -21.31
C GLY A 214 -13.05 -0.22 -22.83
N LEU A 215 -13.48 -1.33 -23.41
CA LEU A 215 -13.72 -1.44 -24.86
C LEU A 215 -14.86 -0.52 -25.34
N ILE A 216 -15.94 -0.40 -24.58
CA ILE A 216 -17.04 0.51 -24.88
C ILE A 216 -16.56 1.97 -24.86
N LEU A 217 -15.76 2.34 -23.86
CA LEU A 217 -15.16 3.70 -23.78
C LEU A 217 -14.25 3.99 -24.98
N LEU A 218 -13.41 3.04 -25.37
CA LEU A 218 -12.57 3.14 -26.56
C LEU A 218 -13.41 3.30 -27.82
N TYR A 219 -14.44 2.46 -28.00
CA TYR A 219 -15.36 2.55 -29.13
C TYR A 219 -16.03 3.93 -29.20
N VAL A 220 -16.55 4.43 -28.09
CA VAL A 220 -17.19 5.75 -28.01
C VAL A 220 -16.18 6.86 -28.35
N SER A 221 -14.96 6.76 -27.82
CA SER A 221 -13.88 7.72 -28.08
C SER A 221 -13.54 7.77 -29.58
N PHE A 222 -13.32 6.61 -30.22
CA PHE A 222 -13.04 6.55 -31.65
C PHE A 222 -14.21 7.03 -32.49
N LYS A 223 -15.44 6.72 -32.09
CA LYS A 223 -16.64 7.23 -32.78
C LYS A 223 -16.76 8.75 -32.71
N ILE A 224 -16.41 9.34 -31.58
CA ILE A 224 -16.39 10.80 -31.41
C ILE A 224 -15.28 11.41 -32.27
N VAL A 225 -14.07 10.89 -32.18
CA VAL A 225 -12.91 11.37 -32.94
C VAL A 225 -13.19 11.26 -34.45
N GLY A 226 -13.74 10.11 -34.90
CA GLY A 226 -14.13 9.93 -36.31
C GLY A 226 -15.15 10.97 -36.79
N LYS A 227 -16.21 11.20 -36.00
CA LYS A 227 -17.19 12.25 -36.32
C LYS A 227 -16.60 13.67 -36.38
N VAL A 228 -15.72 13.98 -35.42
CA VAL A 228 -15.06 15.30 -35.40
C VAL A 228 -14.10 15.42 -36.57
N SER A 229 -13.31 14.41 -36.89
CA SER A 229 -12.39 14.41 -38.02
C SER A 229 -13.11 14.61 -39.35
N VAL A 230 -14.18 13.84 -39.62
CA VAL A 230 -14.99 13.98 -40.83
C VAL A 230 -15.63 15.35 -40.93
N ASN A 231 -16.13 15.91 -39.81
CA ASN A 231 -16.72 17.24 -39.80
C ASN A 231 -15.67 18.35 -40.05
N LEU A 232 -14.45 18.18 -39.51
CA LEU A 232 -13.35 19.11 -39.77
C LEU A 232 -12.93 19.02 -41.25
N SER A 233 -12.78 17.83 -41.78
CA SER A 233 -12.41 17.58 -43.18
C SER A 233 -13.44 18.20 -44.12
N LYS A 234 -14.75 17.99 -43.88
CA LYS A 234 -15.84 18.63 -44.61
C LYS A 234 -15.78 20.15 -44.56
N ARG A 235 -15.56 20.73 -43.39
CA ARG A 235 -15.41 22.17 -43.22
C ARG A 235 -14.24 22.76 -44.01
N ASN A 236 -13.11 22.08 -43.98
CA ASN A 236 -11.90 22.49 -44.69
C ASN A 236 -12.12 22.39 -46.22
N ALA A 237 -12.75 21.30 -46.69
CA ALA A 237 -13.07 21.12 -48.10
C ALA A 237 -14.11 22.13 -48.59
N MET A 238 -15.11 22.49 -47.79
CA MET A 238 -16.06 23.55 -48.11
C MET A 238 -15.38 24.92 -48.22
N LYS A 239 -14.50 25.25 -47.29
CA LYS A 239 -13.73 26.51 -47.32
C LYS A 239 -12.81 26.57 -48.56
N ALA A 240 -12.15 25.47 -48.92
CA ALA A 240 -11.27 25.43 -50.10
C ALA A 240 -12.00 25.57 -51.42
N LYS A 241 -13.29 25.16 -51.50
CA LYS A 241 -14.14 25.25 -52.72
C LYS A 241 -15.11 26.44 -52.72
N GLY A 242 -15.09 27.32 -51.71
CA GLY A 242 -15.94 28.48 -51.60
C GLY A 242 -17.44 28.17 -51.46
N ILE A 243 -17.80 26.94 -51.09
CA ILE A 243 -19.20 26.51 -50.97
C ILE A 243 -19.71 26.86 -49.59
N THR A 244 -20.78 27.67 -49.55
CA THR A 244 -21.38 28.16 -48.31
C THR A 244 -22.60 27.32 -47.88
N ASP A 245 -23.19 26.57 -48.82
CA ASP A 245 -24.39 25.79 -48.57
C ASP A 245 -24.07 24.33 -48.16
N LYS A 246 -24.69 23.88 -47.07
CA LYS A 246 -24.53 22.51 -46.52
C LYS A 246 -25.19 21.43 -47.37
N GLN A 247 -26.21 21.80 -48.16
CA GLN A 247 -26.92 20.86 -49.01
C GLN A 247 -26.10 20.51 -50.25
N GLU A 248 -25.48 21.49 -50.91
CA GLU A 248 -24.53 21.28 -52.01
C GLU A 248 -23.29 20.49 -51.62
N ALA A 249 -22.81 20.66 -50.36
CA ALA A 249 -21.68 19.94 -49.84
C ALA A 249 -21.98 18.45 -49.55
N LYS A 250 -23.27 18.14 -49.35
CA LYS A 250 -23.73 16.76 -49.13
C LYS A 250 -23.95 16.02 -50.45
N GLU A 251 -24.45 16.70 -51.48
CA GLU A 251 -24.61 16.15 -52.84
C GLU A 251 -23.26 15.85 -53.51
N LYS A 252 -22.23 16.67 -53.25
CA LYS A 252 -20.90 16.48 -53.81
C LYS A 252 -19.96 15.57 -52.97
N GLU A 253 -20.49 14.85 -51.95
CA GLU A 253 -19.75 13.95 -51.05
C GLU A 253 -18.43 14.53 -50.52
N LEU A 254 -18.39 15.87 -50.32
CA LEU A 254 -17.19 16.54 -49.88
C LEU A 254 -16.73 16.05 -48.50
N GLY A 255 -15.51 15.59 -48.43
CA GLY A 255 -14.84 15.16 -47.20
C GLY A 255 -14.99 13.68 -46.82
N GLN A 256 -15.54 12.89 -47.73
CA GLN A 256 -15.34 11.44 -47.69
C GLN A 256 -14.38 11.07 -48.85
N ALA A 257 -13.27 10.46 -48.56
CA ALA A 257 -12.47 9.82 -49.59
C ALA A 257 -13.26 8.61 -50.07
N PRO A 258 -13.54 8.50 -51.38
CA PRO A 258 -14.25 7.31 -51.89
C PRO A 258 -13.48 6.06 -51.54
N GLY A 259 -14.19 4.93 -51.32
CA GLY A 259 -13.58 3.68 -50.94
C GLY A 259 -12.49 3.20 -51.89
N GLU A 260 -12.61 3.60 -53.16
CA GLU A 260 -11.59 3.38 -54.22
C GLU A 260 -10.23 3.99 -53.88
N VAL A 261 -10.20 5.18 -53.22
CA VAL A 261 -8.96 5.85 -52.81
C VAL A 261 -8.31 5.05 -51.66
N PHE A 262 -9.09 4.55 -50.73
CA PHE A 262 -8.56 3.67 -49.65
C PHE A 262 -8.04 2.36 -50.22
N ALA A 263 -8.74 1.77 -51.20
CA ALA A 263 -8.31 0.56 -51.88
C ALA A 263 -7.00 0.79 -52.65
N ALA A 264 -6.90 1.93 -53.35
CA ALA A 264 -5.67 2.29 -54.12
C ALA A 264 -4.49 2.53 -53.16
N ILE A 265 -4.69 3.21 -52.02
CA ILE A 265 -3.66 3.45 -51.00
C ILE A 265 -3.22 2.11 -50.38
N ALA A 266 -4.16 1.24 -50.03
CA ALA A 266 -3.88 -0.07 -49.45
C ALA A 266 -3.09 -0.95 -50.43
N MET A 267 -3.46 -0.91 -51.70
CA MET A 267 -2.76 -1.66 -52.79
C MET A 267 -1.35 -1.11 -52.99
N ALA A 268 -1.17 0.21 -53.07
CA ALA A 268 0.13 0.85 -53.16
C ALA A 268 1.04 0.56 -51.96
N MET A 269 0.49 0.55 -50.74
CA MET A 269 1.23 0.19 -49.53
C MET A 269 1.60 -1.30 -49.51
N HIS A 270 0.74 -2.17 -50.02
CA HIS A 270 1.03 -3.60 -50.13
C HIS A 270 2.15 -3.86 -51.12
N GLU A 271 2.11 -3.22 -52.30
CA GLU A 271 3.12 -3.33 -53.32
C GLU A 271 4.47 -2.76 -52.85
N PHE A 272 4.46 -1.61 -52.17
CA PHE A 272 5.66 -1.04 -51.58
C PHE A 272 6.26 -1.96 -50.49
N GLN A 273 5.42 -2.63 -49.72
CA GLN A 273 5.86 -3.54 -48.65
C GLN A 273 6.40 -4.88 -49.24
N SER A 274 5.91 -5.27 -50.41
CA SER A 274 6.37 -6.46 -51.13
C SER A 274 7.74 -6.23 -51.78
N ASP A 275 8.03 -5.00 -52.23
CA ASP A 275 9.33 -4.64 -52.82
C ASP A 275 10.46 -4.48 -51.78
N VAL A 276 10.10 -4.30 -50.49
CA VAL A 276 11.08 -4.18 -49.39
C VAL A 276 11.60 -5.57 -48.89
N HIS A 277 10.94 -6.65 -49.32
CA HIS A 277 11.47 -7.98 -49.08
C HIS A 277 12.56 -8.30 -50.13
N ASP A 278 13.75 -7.75 -49.91
CA ASP A 278 14.95 -8.34 -50.48
C ASP A 278 14.96 -9.82 -50.07
N VAL A 279 15.03 -10.70 -51.06
CA VAL A 279 15.36 -12.12 -50.85
C VAL A 279 16.79 -12.16 -50.32
N GLU A 280 16.95 -11.92 -49.06
CA GLU A 280 18.22 -12.15 -48.39
C GLU A 280 18.48 -13.65 -48.47
N ASP A 281 19.42 -14.04 -49.32
CA ASP A 281 20.07 -15.35 -49.24
C ASP A 281 20.68 -15.45 -47.85
N THR A 282 19.97 -16.12 -46.97
CA THR A 282 20.40 -16.32 -45.58
C THR A 282 21.64 -17.23 -45.61
N VAL A 283 22.81 -16.66 -45.82
CA VAL A 283 24.08 -17.34 -45.58
C VAL A 283 24.22 -17.43 -44.05
N LEU A 284 23.78 -18.55 -43.51
CA LEU A 284 24.02 -18.92 -42.12
C LEU A 284 25.53 -19.15 -41.90
N THR A 285 26.28 -18.06 -41.71
CA THR A 285 27.62 -18.13 -41.19
C THR A 285 27.54 -18.48 -39.71
N ILE A 286 27.53 -19.76 -39.40
CA ILE A 286 27.69 -20.23 -38.02
C ILE A 286 29.12 -19.97 -37.62
N THR A 287 29.43 -18.76 -37.22
CA THR A 287 30.67 -18.44 -36.52
C THR A 287 30.56 -19.09 -35.14
N ARG A 288 31.42 -20.07 -34.91
CA ARG A 288 31.55 -20.74 -33.61
C ARG A 288 31.87 -19.68 -32.56
N VAL A 289 30.83 -19.21 -31.82
CA VAL A 289 31.03 -18.27 -30.75
C VAL A 289 31.85 -18.99 -29.68
N LYS A 290 33.11 -18.58 -29.50
CA LYS A 290 33.89 -18.96 -28.32
C LYS A 290 33.13 -18.44 -27.10
N ARG A 291 32.40 -19.33 -26.42
CA ARG A 291 31.75 -18.98 -25.15
C ARG A 291 32.85 -18.60 -24.18
N SER A 292 32.87 -17.35 -23.74
CA SER A 292 33.67 -16.93 -22.61
C SER A 292 33.27 -17.76 -21.39
N TYR A 293 34.29 -18.23 -20.67
CA TYR A 293 34.13 -19.00 -19.43
C TYR A 293 33.20 -18.19 -18.47
N SER A 294 32.10 -18.79 -18.09
CA SER A 294 31.20 -18.25 -17.04
C SER A 294 31.23 -19.22 -15.84
N PRO A 295 31.51 -18.75 -14.65
CA PRO A 295 31.47 -19.59 -13.45
C PRO A 295 30.14 -20.34 -13.28
N TRP A 296 29.03 -19.77 -13.75
CA TRP A 296 27.67 -20.32 -13.61
C TRP A 296 27.33 -21.40 -14.66
N SER A 297 28.05 -21.44 -15.79
CA SER A 297 27.85 -22.44 -16.85
C SER A 297 28.95 -23.49 -16.90
N SER A 298 29.88 -23.44 -15.97
CA SER A 298 31.02 -24.35 -15.91
C SER A 298 30.64 -25.67 -15.26
N LYS A 299 30.93 -26.77 -15.91
CA LYS A 299 30.80 -28.12 -15.36
C LYS A 299 31.76 -28.43 -14.19
N ILE A 300 32.74 -27.55 -13.94
CA ILE A 300 33.69 -27.67 -12.84
C ILE A 300 33.02 -27.83 -11.47
N TYR A 301 31.90 -27.17 -11.26
CA TYR A 301 31.16 -27.26 -9.99
C TYR A 301 30.41 -28.58 -9.79
N THR A 302 30.27 -29.38 -10.83
CA THR A 302 29.61 -30.71 -10.77
C THR A 302 30.60 -31.85 -10.75
N LEU A 303 31.91 -31.59 -10.95
CA LEU A 303 32.95 -32.58 -10.94
C LEU A 303 33.61 -32.65 -9.56
N ARG A 304 33.70 -33.86 -8.96
CA ARG A 304 34.38 -34.08 -7.70
C ARG A 304 35.89 -34.01 -7.79
N GLU A 305 36.46 -34.09 -9.01
CA GLU A 305 37.88 -34.00 -9.28
C GLU A 305 38.14 -33.04 -10.42
N THR A 306 39.24 -32.27 -10.35
CA THR A 306 39.68 -31.39 -11.39
C THR A 306 40.14 -32.18 -12.62
N PRO A 307 39.71 -31.90 -13.84
CA PRO A 307 40.14 -32.61 -15.02
C PRO A 307 41.64 -32.42 -15.24
N HIS A 308 42.36 -33.52 -15.24
CA HIS A 308 43.78 -33.51 -15.60
C HIS A 308 43.95 -33.23 -17.08
N LYS A 309 44.87 -32.30 -17.40
CA LYS A 309 45.27 -32.00 -18.74
C LYS A 309 46.02 -33.22 -19.30
N LYS A 310 45.53 -33.83 -20.38
CA LYS A 310 46.31 -34.74 -21.23
C LYS A 310 47.26 -33.99 -22.12
#